data_079a979a0b12318b9881c78778ed9f9f
#
_entry.id   079a979a0b12318b9881c78778ed9f9f
#
_cell.length_a   1.000
_cell.length_b   1.000
_cell.length_c   1.000
_cell.angle_alpha   90.00
_cell.angle_beta   90.00
_cell.angle_gamma   90.00
#
_symmetry.space_group_name_H-M   'P 1'
#
loop_
_entity.id
_entity.type
_entity.pdbx_description
1 polymer ?
#
loop_
_entity_poly.entity_id
_entity_poly.type
_entity_poly.pdbx_seq_one_letter_code
_entity_poly.pdbx_strand_id
1 'polypeptide(L)'
;MIYPIAFIKNKIPMVKRSIVCSYTKEGRAPIHTELNLNQYVLKGLREKISVGHSTEYHDSKISLFSAQKGKCAISGEEFADAEHVAVWLKVPRALGGFERYKNMVLIHKKYLILLQELPQAVIKDLIKTLNITKKMLVKINSLREQANLSAII
;
A
#
# COMPACT_ATOMS: atom_id res chain seq x y z
N MET A 1 -0.19 -21.74 39.28
CA MET A 1 0.60 -20.62 39.86
C MET A 1 -0.30 -19.39 39.85
N ILE A 2 -0.66 -18.84 41.01
CA ILE A 2 -1.52 -17.66 41.14
C ILE A 2 -0.59 -16.44 41.25
N TYR A 3 -0.66 -15.54 40.31
CA TYR A 3 0.13 -14.30 40.37
C TYR A 3 -0.49 -13.28 41.33
N PRO A 4 0.31 -12.60 42.14
CA PRO A 4 -0.17 -11.52 43.02
C PRO A 4 -0.78 -10.39 42.19
N ILE A 5 -1.85 -9.77 42.72
CA ILE A 5 -2.57 -8.66 42.08
C ILE A 5 -1.64 -7.47 41.72
N ALA A 6 -0.54 -7.29 42.47
CA ALA A 6 0.47 -6.27 42.19
C ALA A 6 1.16 -6.40 40.83
N PHE A 7 1.12 -7.55 40.18
CA PHE A 7 1.67 -7.76 38.82
C PHE A 7 0.67 -7.43 37.70
N ILE A 8 -0.58 -7.15 38.02
CA ILE A 8 -1.61 -6.77 37.03
C ILE A 8 -1.41 -5.29 36.69
N LYS A 9 -0.83 -5.01 35.53
CA LYS A 9 -0.78 -3.64 34.98
C LYS A 9 -2.14 -3.25 34.45
N ASN A 10 -2.86 -2.39 35.17
CA ASN A 10 -4.06 -1.75 34.67
C ASN A 10 -3.67 -0.84 33.49
N LYS A 11 -4.10 -1.21 32.29
CA LYS A 11 -4.08 -0.29 31.14
C LYS A 11 -5.40 0.46 31.12
N ILE A 12 -5.33 1.78 31.14
CA ILE A 12 -6.51 2.63 30.93
C ILE A 12 -7.10 2.24 29.57
N PRO A 13 -8.37 1.81 29.50
CA PRO A 13 -8.98 1.48 28.23
C PRO A 13 -8.96 2.71 27.32
N MET A 14 -8.57 2.52 26.05
CA MET A 14 -8.65 3.59 25.07
C MET A 14 -10.11 4.03 24.94
N VAL A 15 -10.44 5.19 25.46
CA VAL A 15 -11.76 5.80 25.30
C VAL A 15 -11.89 6.26 23.86
N LYS A 16 -12.57 5.48 23.03
CA LYS A 16 -12.98 5.95 21.70
C LYS A 16 -14.04 7.04 21.91
N ARG A 17 -13.85 8.20 21.26
CA ARG A 17 -14.89 9.21 21.19
C ARG A 17 -16.15 8.56 20.61
N SER A 18 -17.30 8.70 21.25
CA SER A 18 -18.57 8.08 20.84
C SER A 18 -18.97 8.42 19.40
N ILE A 19 -18.54 9.57 18.91
CA ILE A 19 -18.78 10.05 17.54
C ILE A 19 -17.94 9.28 16.51
N VAL A 20 -16.78 8.71 16.89
CA VAL A 20 -15.88 8.02 15.96
C VAL A 20 -16.32 6.58 15.77
N CYS A 21 -16.95 6.28 14.64
CA CYS A 21 -17.35 4.93 14.29
C CYS A 21 -17.16 4.65 12.79
N SER A 22 -17.02 3.36 12.43
CA SER A 22 -16.81 2.94 11.03
C SER A 22 -18.11 2.85 10.23
N TYR A 23 -19.27 2.93 10.88
CA TYR A 23 -20.56 2.58 10.28
C TYR A 23 -21.35 3.78 9.74
N THR A 24 -21.09 5.00 10.22
CA THR A 24 -21.74 6.23 9.75
C THR A 24 -20.77 7.11 8.96
N LYS A 25 -21.30 7.98 8.08
CA LYS A 25 -20.47 8.93 7.32
C LYS A 25 -19.76 9.91 8.26
N GLU A 26 -20.49 10.43 9.23
CA GLU A 26 -20.02 11.37 10.24
C GLU A 26 -18.96 10.75 11.14
N GLY A 27 -19.12 9.48 11.52
CA GLY A 27 -18.17 8.76 12.36
C GLY A 27 -16.89 8.37 11.64
N ARG A 28 -16.92 8.21 10.31
CA ARG A 28 -15.72 7.92 9.48
C ARG A 28 -14.90 9.17 9.19
N ALA A 29 -15.51 10.33 9.09
CA ALA A 29 -14.81 11.56 8.78
C ALA A 29 -13.64 11.87 9.74
N PRO A 30 -13.78 11.80 11.08
CA PRO A 30 -12.67 11.98 12.01
C PRO A 30 -11.54 10.96 11.81
N ILE A 31 -11.88 9.69 11.53
CA ILE A 31 -10.88 8.64 11.28
C ILE A 31 -10.00 9.01 10.08
N HIS A 32 -10.63 9.45 8.99
CA HIS A 32 -9.89 9.83 7.79
C HIS A 32 -9.08 11.13 7.97
N THR A 33 -9.59 12.07 8.75
CA THR A 33 -8.88 13.33 9.08
C THR A 33 -7.64 13.05 9.93
N GLU A 34 -7.76 12.20 10.97
CA GLU A 34 -6.63 11.82 11.81
C GLU A 34 -5.54 11.05 11.04
N LEU A 35 -5.92 10.27 10.03
CA LEU A 35 -4.98 9.60 9.14
C LEU A 35 -4.32 10.52 8.10
N ASN A 36 -4.79 11.78 8.01
CA ASN A 36 -4.32 12.78 7.03
C ASN A 36 -4.30 12.24 5.60
N LEU A 37 -5.35 11.47 5.22
CA LEU A 37 -5.47 10.87 3.91
C LEU A 37 -6.08 11.85 2.90
N ASN A 38 -5.56 11.86 1.69
CA ASN A 38 -6.16 12.60 0.60
C ASN A 38 -7.53 12.00 0.22
N GLN A 39 -8.60 12.69 0.62
CA GLN A 39 -10.00 12.24 0.42
C GLN A 39 -10.37 12.14 -1.05
N TYR A 40 -9.79 12.99 -1.90
CA TYR A 40 -10.02 12.96 -3.34
C TYR A 40 -9.50 11.64 -3.94
N VAL A 41 -8.27 11.26 -3.62
CA VAL A 41 -7.68 10.00 -4.07
C VAL A 41 -8.47 8.81 -3.54
N LEU A 42 -8.86 8.83 -2.25
CA LEU A 42 -9.64 7.76 -1.64
C LEU A 42 -11.00 7.58 -2.33
N LYS A 43 -11.68 8.68 -2.67
CA LYS A 43 -12.94 8.66 -3.42
C LYS A 43 -12.72 8.05 -4.81
N GLY A 44 -11.71 8.52 -5.56
CA GLY A 44 -11.38 7.98 -6.88
C GLY A 44 -11.04 6.49 -6.86
N LEU A 45 -10.35 6.00 -5.80
CA LEU A 45 -10.06 4.57 -5.65
C LEU A 45 -11.31 3.73 -5.40
N ARG A 46 -12.33 4.27 -4.72
CA ARG A 46 -13.62 3.60 -4.48
C ARG A 46 -14.48 3.55 -5.73
N GLU A 47 -14.50 4.63 -6.50
CA GLU A 47 -15.31 4.74 -7.73
C GLU A 47 -14.69 3.93 -8.87
N LYS A 48 -13.38 3.75 -8.87
CA LYS A 48 -12.65 3.04 -9.91
C LYS A 48 -12.69 1.52 -9.69
N ILE A 49 -13.79 0.92 -10.14
CA ILE A 49 -13.96 -0.54 -10.15
C ILE A 49 -13.21 -1.09 -11.37
N SER A 50 -12.19 -1.91 -11.13
CA SER A 50 -11.47 -2.61 -12.19
C SER A 50 -12.21 -3.89 -12.55
N VAL A 51 -12.67 -4.01 -13.80
CA VAL A 51 -13.34 -5.21 -14.30
C VAL A 51 -12.36 -6.39 -14.25
N GLY A 52 -12.85 -7.57 -13.82
CA GLY A 52 -12.05 -8.80 -13.73
C GLY A 52 -11.29 -9.00 -12.41
N HIS A 53 -11.51 -8.14 -11.43
CA HIS A 53 -10.96 -8.31 -10.07
C HIS A 53 -12.07 -8.62 -9.06
N SER A 54 -11.71 -9.34 -7.99
CA SER A 54 -12.63 -9.70 -6.92
C SER A 54 -12.99 -8.51 -6.03
N THR A 55 -14.09 -8.62 -5.26
CA THR A 55 -14.45 -7.64 -4.22
C THR A 55 -13.33 -7.52 -3.18
N GLU A 56 -12.70 -8.65 -2.81
CA GLU A 56 -11.56 -8.69 -1.89
C GLU A 56 -10.38 -7.84 -2.39
N TYR A 57 -10.13 -7.84 -3.70
CA TYR A 57 -9.11 -6.98 -4.30
C TYR A 57 -9.40 -5.49 -4.10
N HIS A 58 -10.65 -5.07 -4.33
CA HIS A 58 -11.05 -3.66 -4.16
C HIS A 58 -10.98 -3.21 -2.70
N ASP A 59 -11.44 -4.03 -1.78
CA ASP A 59 -11.36 -3.76 -0.34
C ASP A 59 -9.90 -3.71 0.14
N SER A 60 -9.08 -4.64 -0.33
CA SER A 60 -7.64 -4.67 -0.04
C SER A 60 -6.93 -3.43 -0.56
N LYS A 61 -7.28 -2.94 -1.75
CA LYS A 61 -6.72 -1.71 -2.34
C LYS A 61 -6.99 -0.49 -1.45
N ILE A 62 -8.23 -0.33 -0.97
CA ILE A 62 -8.62 0.78 -0.08
C ILE A 62 -7.92 0.65 1.29
N SER A 63 -7.88 -0.55 1.84
CA SER A 63 -7.22 -0.84 3.12
C SER A 63 -5.72 -0.57 3.05
N LEU A 64 -5.06 -0.94 1.95
CA LEU A 64 -3.64 -0.65 1.70
C LEU A 64 -3.37 0.85 1.57
N PHE A 65 -4.26 1.59 0.90
CA PHE A 65 -4.13 3.04 0.81
C PHE A 65 -4.10 3.69 2.20
N SER A 66 -4.99 3.26 3.09
CA SER A 66 -5.01 3.72 4.48
C SER A 66 -3.78 3.26 5.26
N ALA A 67 -3.37 2.00 5.13
CA ALA A 67 -2.19 1.45 5.83
C ALA A 67 -0.88 2.10 5.38
N GLN A 68 -0.76 2.44 4.09
CA GLN A 68 0.38 3.16 3.54
C GLN A 68 0.29 4.68 3.74
N LYS A 69 -0.75 5.18 4.45
CA LYS A 69 -1.00 6.62 4.70
C LYS A 69 -1.05 7.43 3.41
N GLY A 70 -1.67 6.89 2.36
CA GLY A 70 -1.76 7.54 1.06
C GLY A 70 -0.43 7.70 0.32
N LYS A 71 0.61 6.92 0.67
CA LYS A 71 1.97 7.04 0.11
C LYS A 71 2.37 5.83 -0.73
N CYS A 72 3.18 6.09 -1.74
CA CYS A 72 3.79 5.05 -2.55
C CYS A 72 4.80 4.22 -1.74
N ALA A 73 4.74 2.89 -1.81
CA ALA A 73 5.65 2.02 -1.08
C ALA A 73 7.12 2.19 -1.49
N ILE A 74 7.39 2.54 -2.76
CA ILE A 74 8.74 2.71 -3.30
C ILE A 74 9.31 4.08 -2.91
N SER A 75 8.68 5.17 -3.36
CA SER A 75 9.20 6.53 -3.16
C SER A 75 8.86 7.13 -1.80
N GLY A 76 7.76 6.71 -1.18
CA GLY A 76 7.20 7.36 0.01
C GLY A 76 6.48 8.68 -0.29
N GLU A 77 6.37 9.09 -1.55
CA GLU A 77 5.61 10.24 -1.98
C GLU A 77 4.11 10.00 -1.85
N GLU A 78 3.35 11.04 -1.54
CA GLU A 78 1.91 10.97 -1.48
C GLU A 78 1.31 10.84 -2.88
N PHE A 79 0.23 10.06 -2.99
CA PHE A 79 -0.52 9.99 -4.22
C PHE A 79 -1.35 11.27 -4.41
N ALA A 80 -1.11 11.97 -5.50
CA ALA A 80 -1.88 13.16 -5.87
C ALA A 80 -3.23 12.80 -6.49
N ASP A 81 -3.31 11.68 -7.21
CA ASP A 81 -4.49 11.22 -7.95
C ASP A 81 -4.63 9.70 -7.89
N ALA A 82 -5.87 9.20 -7.93
CA ALA A 82 -6.20 7.78 -8.03
C ALA A 82 -5.73 7.14 -9.35
N GLU A 83 -5.57 7.94 -10.42
CA GLU A 83 -5.05 7.50 -11.72
C GLU A 83 -3.61 7.01 -11.65
N HIS A 84 -2.82 7.60 -10.77
CA HIS A 84 -1.41 7.29 -10.58
C HIS A 84 -1.17 6.12 -9.61
N VAL A 85 -2.21 5.64 -8.94
CA VAL A 85 -2.11 4.49 -8.03
C VAL A 85 -2.16 3.19 -8.84
N ALA A 86 -1.17 2.33 -8.62
CA ALA A 86 -1.15 0.99 -9.16
C ALA A 86 -0.99 -0.04 -8.04
N VAL A 87 -1.63 -1.18 -8.21
CA VAL A 87 -1.45 -2.34 -7.32
C VAL A 87 -0.41 -3.26 -7.92
N TRP A 88 0.57 -3.63 -7.12
CA TRP A 88 1.56 -4.65 -7.46
C TRP A 88 1.36 -5.89 -6.59
N LEU A 89 1.41 -7.07 -7.21
CA LEU A 89 1.41 -8.35 -6.50
C LEU A 89 2.86 -8.74 -6.22
N LYS A 90 3.24 -8.85 -4.94
CA LYS A 90 4.59 -9.26 -4.52
C LYS A 90 4.97 -10.61 -5.12
N VAL A 91 4.05 -11.57 -5.02
CA VAL A 91 4.13 -12.86 -5.72
C VAL A 91 3.12 -12.82 -6.86
N PRO A 92 3.56 -12.90 -8.13
CA PRO A 92 2.67 -12.89 -9.30
C PRO A 92 1.71 -14.09 -9.32
N ARG A 93 0.58 -13.93 -10.01
CA ARG A 93 -0.38 -15.03 -10.21
C ARG A 93 0.26 -16.26 -10.87
N ALA A 94 1.18 -16.05 -11.81
CA ALA A 94 1.93 -17.12 -12.47
C ALA A 94 2.75 -17.99 -11.51
N LEU A 95 3.16 -17.41 -10.36
CA LEU A 95 3.88 -18.11 -9.29
C LEU A 95 2.95 -18.55 -8.14
N GLY A 96 1.63 -18.60 -8.37
CA GLY A 96 0.63 -19.00 -7.38
C GLY A 96 0.23 -17.90 -6.41
N GLY A 97 0.56 -16.64 -6.68
CA GLY A 97 0.16 -15.50 -5.87
C GLY A 97 -1.33 -15.16 -6.03
N PHE A 98 -2.02 -14.89 -4.93
CA PHE A 98 -3.42 -14.48 -4.88
C PHE A 98 -3.55 -12.98 -4.62
N GLU A 99 -4.69 -12.41 -5.04
CA GLU A 99 -5.06 -11.00 -4.79
C GLU A 99 -5.51 -10.76 -3.35
N ARG A 100 -4.68 -11.13 -2.38
CA ARG A 100 -4.93 -10.91 -0.96
C ARG A 100 -4.14 -9.72 -0.45
N TYR A 101 -4.68 -9.05 0.56
CA TYR A 101 -4.08 -7.88 1.20
C TYR A 101 -2.57 -8.02 1.47
N LYS A 102 -2.12 -9.16 2.01
CA LYS A 102 -0.70 -9.41 2.34
C LYS A 102 0.22 -9.48 1.12
N ASN A 103 -0.34 -9.92 -0.02
CA ASN A 103 0.40 -10.07 -1.28
C ASN A 103 0.35 -8.82 -2.16
N MET A 104 -0.41 -7.81 -1.76
CA MET A 104 -0.60 -6.58 -2.53
C MET A 104 0.19 -5.43 -1.93
N VAL A 105 0.59 -4.48 -2.77
CA VAL A 105 1.23 -3.22 -2.37
C VAL A 105 0.86 -2.13 -3.35
N LEU A 106 0.65 -0.89 -2.86
CA LEU A 106 0.36 0.27 -3.70
C LEU A 106 1.65 0.99 -4.06
N ILE A 107 1.83 1.19 -5.33
CA ILE A 107 2.98 1.91 -5.90
C ILE A 107 2.51 2.93 -6.92
N HIS A 108 3.36 3.88 -7.25
CA HIS A 108 3.07 4.83 -8.32
C HIS A 108 3.22 4.13 -9.68
N LYS A 109 2.28 4.33 -10.60
CA LYS A 109 2.27 3.72 -11.96
C LYS A 109 3.61 3.82 -12.69
N LYS A 110 4.31 4.95 -12.53
CA LYS A 110 5.62 5.19 -13.16
C LYS A 110 6.69 4.15 -12.80
N TYR A 111 6.55 3.47 -11.65
CA TYR A 111 7.51 2.45 -11.21
C TYR A 111 7.15 1.03 -11.66
N LEU A 112 5.95 0.79 -12.21
CA LEU A 112 5.56 -0.53 -12.71
C LEU A 112 6.52 -1.09 -13.75
N ILE A 113 7.03 -0.21 -14.61
CA ILE A 113 7.97 -0.61 -15.66
C ILE A 113 9.27 -1.20 -15.11
N LEU A 114 9.74 -0.71 -13.95
CA LEU A 114 10.95 -1.23 -13.29
C LEU A 114 10.73 -2.59 -12.60
N LEU A 115 9.48 -3.02 -12.46
CA LEU A 115 9.10 -4.31 -11.88
C LEU A 115 8.81 -5.37 -12.95
N GLN A 116 9.11 -5.08 -14.21
CA GLN A 116 9.02 -6.02 -15.33
C GLN A 116 10.41 -6.53 -15.75
N GLU A 117 10.44 -7.60 -16.52
CA GLU A 117 11.68 -8.05 -17.16
C GLU A 117 12.01 -7.11 -18.31
N LEU A 118 13.14 -6.43 -18.18
CA LEU A 118 13.66 -5.48 -19.17
C LEU A 118 15.17 -5.68 -19.33
N PRO A 119 15.71 -5.34 -20.50
CA PRO A 119 17.17 -5.28 -20.71
C PRO A 119 17.84 -4.30 -19.75
N GLN A 120 19.01 -4.66 -19.24
CA GLN A 120 19.76 -3.84 -18.26
C GLN A 120 20.06 -2.42 -18.75
N ALA A 121 20.29 -2.25 -20.06
CA ALA A 121 20.51 -0.93 -20.65
C ALA A 121 19.29 0.00 -20.45
N VAL A 122 18.09 -0.51 -20.74
CA VAL A 122 16.83 0.24 -20.59
C VAL A 122 16.56 0.57 -19.11
N ILE A 123 16.87 -0.37 -18.21
CA ILE A 123 16.70 -0.15 -16.77
C ILE A 123 17.60 0.99 -16.28
N LYS A 124 18.86 1.06 -16.74
CA LYS A 124 19.80 2.12 -16.36
C LYS A 124 19.31 3.51 -16.81
N ASP A 125 18.74 3.60 -17.99
CA ASP A 125 18.17 4.86 -18.49
C ASP A 125 16.92 5.27 -17.72
N LEU A 126 16.04 4.31 -17.39
CA LEU A 126 14.84 4.55 -16.58
C LEU A 126 15.20 5.00 -15.15
N ILE A 127 16.23 4.45 -14.55
CA ILE A 127 16.72 4.85 -13.22
C ILE A 127 17.12 6.33 -13.23
N LYS A 128 17.85 6.77 -14.26
CA LYS A 128 18.23 8.19 -14.42
C LYS A 128 17.01 9.09 -14.66
N THR A 129 16.14 8.70 -15.59
CA THR A 129 14.94 9.46 -15.96
C THR A 129 13.96 9.62 -14.80
N LEU A 130 13.76 8.58 -14.00
CA LEU A 130 12.86 8.58 -12.85
C LEU A 130 13.54 9.07 -11.55
N ASN A 131 14.79 9.48 -11.60
CA ASN A 131 15.56 9.95 -10.43
C ASN A 131 15.50 8.96 -9.25
N ILE A 132 15.77 7.68 -9.51
CA ILE A 132 15.69 6.62 -8.51
C ILE A 132 16.82 6.74 -7.50
N THR A 133 16.48 6.94 -6.23
CA THR A 133 17.47 6.98 -5.14
C THR A 133 17.91 5.57 -4.74
N LYS A 134 19.07 5.45 -4.07
CA LYS A 134 19.55 4.16 -3.53
C LYS A 134 18.50 3.47 -2.63
N LYS A 135 17.80 4.24 -1.80
CA LYS A 135 16.72 3.71 -0.93
C LYS A 135 15.54 3.14 -1.71
N MET A 136 15.16 3.79 -2.80
CA MET A 136 14.11 3.32 -3.70
C MET A 136 14.55 2.05 -4.45
N LEU A 137 15.81 2.01 -4.91
CA LEU A 137 16.36 0.85 -5.60
C LEU A 137 16.34 -0.41 -4.72
N VAL A 138 16.70 -0.29 -3.44
CA VAL A 138 16.60 -1.40 -2.47
C VAL A 138 15.17 -1.93 -2.38
N LYS A 139 14.17 -1.04 -2.30
CA LYS A 139 12.77 -1.45 -2.25
C LYS A 139 12.29 -2.09 -3.55
N ILE A 140 12.71 -1.55 -4.71
CA ILE A 140 12.40 -2.13 -6.02
C ILE A 140 13.00 -3.53 -6.11
N ASN A 141 14.27 -3.70 -5.74
CA ASN A 141 14.92 -5.00 -5.77
C ASN A 141 14.25 -6.03 -4.85
N SER A 142 13.83 -5.61 -3.65
CA SER A 142 13.06 -6.49 -2.75
C SER A 142 11.73 -6.94 -3.37
N LEU A 143 11.03 -6.05 -4.10
CA LEU A 143 9.79 -6.43 -4.80
C LEU A 143 10.06 -7.32 -6.01
N ARG A 144 11.16 -7.10 -6.73
CA ARG A 144 11.60 -7.95 -7.85
C ARG A 144 11.98 -9.35 -7.38
N GLU A 145 12.71 -9.46 -6.29
CA GLU A 145 13.08 -10.73 -5.67
C GLU A 145 11.84 -11.56 -5.29
N GLN A 146 10.85 -10.93 -4.65
CA GLN A 146 9.57 -11.59 -4.31
C GLN A 146 8.80 -12.06 -5.54
N ALA A 147 8.96 -11.38 -6.68
CA ALA A 147 8.38 -11.75 -7.96
C ALA A 147 9.26 -12.70 -8.79
N ASN A 148 10.36 -13.21 -8.22
CA ASN A 148 11.34 -14.07 -8.87
C ASN A 148 12.01 -13.41 -10.10
N LEU A 149 12.21 -12.09 -10.05
CA LEU A 149 12.90 -11.31 -11.08
C LEU A 149 14.34 -11.00 -10.66
N SER A 150 15.23 -10.86 -11.62
CA SER A 150 16.61 -10.49 -11.36
C SER A 150 16.73 -9.11 -10.71
N ALA A 151 17.67 -8.95 -9.76
CA ALA A 151 17.93 -7.66 -9.16
C ALA A 151 18.52 -6.67 -10.19
N ILE A 152 18.21 -5.40 -9.98
CA ILE A 152 18.78 -4.29 -10.76
C ILE A 152 20.12 -3.91 -10.12
N ILE A 153 21.19 -3.92 -10.91
CA ILE A 153 22.55 -3.61 -10.48
C ILE A 153 22.91 -2.16 -10.84
#